data_b2a93e9d0e3bf7fa702b987df0e7eab6
#
_entry.id   b2a93e9d0e3bf7fa702b987df0e7eab6
#
_cell.length_a   1.000
_cell.length_b   1.000
_cell.length_c   1.000
_cell.angle_alpha   90.00
_cell.angle_beta   90.00
_cell.angle_gamma   90.00
#
_symmetry.space_group_name_H-M   'P 1'
#
loop_
_entity.id
_entity.type
_entity.pdbx_description
1 polymer ?
#
loop_
_entity_poly.entity_id
_entity_poly.type
_entity_poly.pdbx_seq_one_letter_code
_entity_poly.pdbx_strand_id
1 'polypeptide(L)' 'MAAYLAYRIEKGKLNYSTVIHKFPQYKDEIDEILIADGYESLIAS' A
#
# COMPACT_ATOMS: atom_id res chain seq x y z
N MET A 1 -1.68 7.49 -8.90
CA MET A 1 -0.92 7.75 -7.66
C MET A 1 -0.93 6.57 -6.71
N ALA A 2 -2.09 5.95 -6.52
CA ALA A 2 -2.16 4.77 -5.64
C ALA A 2 -1.27 3.63 -6.12
N ALA A 3 -1.22 3.39 -7.42
CA ALA A 3 -0.38 2.32 -7.96
C ALA A 3 1.10 2.55 -7.65
N TYR A 4 1.54 3.78 -7.75
CA TYR A 4 2.93 4.12 -7.44
C TYR A 4 3.22 3.88 -5.95
N LEU A 5 2.31 4.32 -5.09
CA LEU A 5 2.49 4.14 -3.65
C LEU A 5 2.50 2.66 -3.27
N ALA A 6 1.59 1.89 -3.85
CA ALA A 6 1.56 0.45 -3.59
C ALA A 6 2.86 -0.22 -4.04
N TYR A 7 3.35 0.17 -5.21
CA TYR A 7 4.61 -0.37 -5.72
C TYR A 7 5.76 -0.11 -4.76
N ARG A 8 5.84 1.11 -4.23
CA ARG A 8 6.91 1.47 -3.30
C ARG A 8 6.80 0.69 -1.99
N ILE A 9 5.57 0.44 -1.55
CA ILE A 9 5.36 -0.38 -0.36
C ILE A 9 5.84 -1.80 -0.61
N GLU A 10 5.52 -2.36 -1.78
CA GLU A 10 5.94 -3.72 -2.13
C GLU A 10 7.45 -3.85 -2.19
N LYS A 11 8.12 -2.79 -2.62
CA LYS A 11 9.58 -2.80 -2.73
C LYS A 11 10.26 -2.52 -1.39
N GLY A 12 9.51 -2.24 -0.35
CA GLY A 12 10.07 -1.95 0.95
C GLY A 12 10.64 -0.55 1.10
N LYS A 13 10.33 0.34 0.14
CA LYS A 13 10.80 1.72 0.18
C LYS A 13 9.92 2.61 1.03
N LEU A 14 8.65 2.25 1.18
CA LEU A 14 7.69 3.00 2.00
C LEU A 14 6.98 2.06 2.94
N ASN A 15 6.63 2.58 4.11
CA ASN A 15 5.91 1.82 5.11
C ASN A 15 4.40 1.99 4.86
N TYR A 16 3.66 0.87 4.86
CA TYR A 16 2.23 0.89 4.59
C TYR A 16 1.49 1.86 5.52
N SER A 17 1.71 1.73 6.83
CA SER A 17 0.98 2.56 7.78
C SER A 17 1.30 4.04 7.62
N THR A 18 2.54 4.37 7.29
CA THR A 18 2.92 5.76 7.04
C THR A 18 2.20 6.32 5.82
N VAL A 19 2.15 5.52 4.74
CA VAL A 19 1.49 5.94 3.51
C VAL A 19 0.00 6.15 3.74
N ILE A 20 -0.65 5.22 4.43
CA ILE A 20 -2.08 5.31 4.69
C ILE A 20 -2.39 6.51 5.59
N HIS A 21 -1.50 6.81 6.52
CA HIS A 21 -1.69 7.96 7.40
C HIS A 21 -1.65 9.28 6.61
N LYS A 22 -0.74 9.37 5.64
CA LYS A 22 -0.60 10.58 4.83
C LYS A 22 -1.63 10.66 3.71
N PHE A 23 -2.04 9.53 3.17
CA PHE A 23 -2.93 9.48 2.01
C PHE A 23 -4.09 8.53 2.27
N PRO A 24 -4.93 8.81 3.28
CA PRO A 24 -6.04 7.90 3.62
C PRO A 24 -7.02 7.72 2.46
N GLN A 25 -7.10 8.70 1.54
CA GLN A 25 -8.00 8.62 0.40
C GLN A 25 -7.60 7.50 -0.57
N TYR A 26 -6.36 7.02 -0.51
CA TYR A 26 -5.89 5.97 -1.41
C TYR A 26 -5.89 4.59 -0.76
N LYS A 27 -6.37 4.48 0.48
CA LYS A 27 -6.28 3.23 1.22
C LYS A 27 -6.92 2.06 0.47
N ASP A 28 -8.16 2.23 0.01
CA ASP A 28 -8.86 1.15 -0.66
C ASP A 28 -8.15 0.70 -1.93
N GLU A 29 -7.66 1.67 -2.70
CA GLU A 29 -6.97 1.35 -3.94
C GLU A 29 -5.64 0.63 -3.69
N ILE A 30 -4.89 1.12 -2.69
CA ILE A 30 -3.62 0.50 -2.33
C ILE A 30 -3.86 -0.92 -1.83
N ASP A 31 -4.86 -1.10 -0.98
CA ASP A 31 -5.18 -2.43 -0.45
C ASP A 31 -5.51 -3.41 -1.57
N GLU A 32 -6.31 -2.97 -2.54
CA GLU A 32 -6.67 -3.83 -3.67
C GLU A 32 -5.44 -4.26 -4.47
N ILE A 33 -4.53 -3.33 -4.71
CA ILE A 33 -3.32 -3.62 -5.47
C ILE A 33 -2.43 -4.61 -4.71
N LEU A 34 -2.25 -4.38 -3.42
CA LEU A 34 -1.41 -5.25 -2.60
C LEU A 34 -1.98 -6.66 -2.54
N ILE A 35 -3.31 -6.79 -2.40
CA ILE A 35 -3.95 -8.10 -2.38
C ILE A 35 -3.77 -8.80 -3.72
N ALA A 36 -4.00 -8.07 -4.82
CA ALA A 36 -3.88 -8.65 -6.16
C ALA A 36 -2.46 -9.13 -6.44
N ASP A 37 -1.47 -8.45 -5.88
CA ASP A 37 -0.06 -8.78 -6.11
C ASP A 37 0.51 -9.77 -5.10
N GLY A 38 -0.31 -10.23 -4.15
CA GLY A 38 0.14 -11.20 -3.17
C GLY A 38 0.84 -10.62 -1.96
N TYR A 39 0.67 -9.33 -1.71
CA TYR A 39 1.28 -8.65 -0.57
C TYR A 39 0.27 -8.30 0.51
N GLU A 40 -0.77 -9.11 0.62
CA GLU A 40 -1.83 -8.86 1.58
C GLU A 40 -1.31 -8.73 3.01
N SER A 41 -0.27 -9.47 3.35
CA SER A 41 0.28 -9.44 4.70
C SER A 41 0.82 -8.06 5.08
N LEU A 42 1.19 -7.24 4.13
CA LEU A 42 1.68 -5.90 4.40
C LEU A 42 0.59 -4.97 4.92
N ILE A 43 -0.66 -5.27 4.59
CA ILE A 43 -1.79 -4.44 5.01
C ILE A 43 -1.97 -4.49 6.53
N ALA A 44 -1.69 -5.63 7.12
CA ALA A 44 -1.89 -5.84 8.55
C ALA A 44 -0.72 -5.37 9.41
N SER A 45 0.36 -4.94 8.78
CA SER A 45 1.55 -4.55 9.54
C SER A 45 1.49 -3.16 10.13
#